data_16b34acd460028433a7acfbf66ac9d27
#
_entry.id   16b34acd460028433a7acfbf66ac9d27
#
_cell.length_a   1.000
_cell.length_b   1.000
_cell.length_c   1.000
_cell.angle_alpha   90.00
_cell.angle_beta   90.00
_cell.angle_gamma   90.00
#
_symmetry.space_group_name_H-M   'P 1'
#
loop_
_entity.id
_entity.type
_entity.pdbx_description
1 polymer ?
#
loop_
_entity_poly.entity_id
_entity_poly.type
_entity_poly.pdbx_seq_one_letter_code
_entity_poly.pdbx_strand_id
1 'polypeptide(L)'
;METQGLVSMTDEAQLRWMALGDTTRRPAVVMLHGGPGLPDYLGDVAAMVADLAPVYRYDQRGTGRSPWRGRHSLARHVDDLAELLDAWDVSKAVLIGHSYGTNLATRFCLAPSDRVAAMLLMCGPFVGDWRSGDRAERDRRMSAAQQERLRALEELPDRTEEQEVELLTLAWFTDHADPELG
;
A
#
# COMPACT_ATOMS: atom_id res chain seq x y z
N MET A 1 19.34 -13.41 -2.71
CA MET A 1 18.44 -14.58 -2.81
C MET A 1 17.07 -14.12 -2.32
N GLU A 2 15.99 -14.50 -2.97
CA GLU A 2 14.64 -14.21 -2.51
C GLU A 2 14.09 -15.40 -1.73
N THR A 3 13.52 -15.15 -0.57
CA THR A 3 12.83 -16.12 0.28
C THR A 3 11.37 -15.73 0.37
N GLN A 4 10.46 -16.68 0.47
CA GLN A 4 9.03 -16.44 0.61
C GLN A 4 8.36 -17.50 1.47
N GLY A 5 7.21 -17.15 2.03
CA GLY A 5 6.44 -18.08 2.86
C GLY A 5 5.05 -17.57 3.18
N LEU A 6 4.39 -18.27 4.08
CA LEU A 6 3.12 -17.91 4.67
C LEU A 6 3.30 -17.79 6.18
N VAL A 7 2.64 -16.79 6.79
CA VAL A 7 2.52 -16.66 8.24
C VAL A 7 1.04 -16.74 8.59
N SER A 8 0.72 -17.61 9.57
CA SER A 8 -0.63 -17.69 10.13
C SER A 8 -0.79 -16.64 11.21
N MET A 9 -1.78 -15.80 11.05
CA MET A 9 -2.16 -14.77 12.03
C MET A 9 -2.96 -15.38 13.18
N THR A 10 -3.08 -14.66 14.27
CA THR A 10 -3.84 -15.09 15.47
C THR A 10 -5.32 -15.35 15.19
N ASP A 11 -5.88 -14.77 14.13
CA ASP A 11 -7.25 -14.99 13.66
C ASP A 11 -7.35 -16.02 12.51
N GLU A 12 -6.32 -16.88 12.37
CA GLU A 12 -6.22 -17.95 11.37
C GLU A 12 -6.07 -17.46 9.90
N ALA A 13 -6.02 -16.14 9.65
CA ALA A 13 -5.69 -15.65 8.32
C ALA A 13 -4.23 -16.01 7.99
N GLN A 14 -3.97 -16.25 6.70
CA GLN A 14 -2.60 -16.51 6.24
C GLN A 14 -2.14 -15.37 5.36
N LEU A 15 -0.98 -14.79 5.68
CA LEU A 15 -0.39 -13.74 4.90
C LEU A 15 0.86 -14.25 4.18
N ARG A 16 0.89 -14.02 2.86
CA ARG A 16 2.06 -14.32 2.05
C ARG A 16 3.08 -13.20 2.20
N TRP A 17 4.32 -13.59 2.42
CA TRP A 17 5.45 -12.68 2.51
C TRP A 17 6.60 -13.10 1.59
N MET A 18 7.45 -12.13 1.27
CA MET A 18 8.68 -12.26 0.51
C MET A 18 9.78 -11.48 1.20
N ALA A 19 11.02 -11.98 1.13
CA ALA A 19 12.19 -11.25 1.60
C ALA A 19 13.33 -11.32 0.58
N LEU A 20 14.03 -10.21 0.42
CA LEU A 20 15.24 -10.06 -0.37
C LEU A 20 16.43 -9.75 0.54
N GLY A 21 17.58 -10.26 0.17
CA GLY A 21 18.84 -10.01 0.88
C GLY A 21 19.12 -11.02 1.99
N ASP A 22 20.05 -10.66 2.87
CA ASP A 22 20.46 -11.50 4.01
C ASP A 22 19.58 -11.19 5.23
N THR A 23 18.60 -12.04 5.48
CA THR A 23 17.60 -11.86 6.54
C THR A 23 18.16 -11.96 7.96
N THR A 24 19.45 -12.27 8.14
CA THR A 24 20.12 -12.26 9.44
C THR A 24 20.66 -10.88 9.83
N ARG A 25 20.78 -9.97 8.87
CA ARG A 25 21.24 -8.59 9.11
C ARG A 25 20.14 -7.72 9.71
N ARG A 26 20.57 -6.68 10.42
CA ARG A 26 19.69 -5.65 11.02
C ARG A 26 20.26 -4.25 10.75
N PRO A 27 19.42 -3.20 10.67
CA PRO A 27 17.96 -3.26 10.73
C PRO A 27 17.35 -3.91 9.49
N ALA A 28 16.16 -4.47 9.62
CA ALA A 28 15.34 -4.92 8.49
C ALA A 28 14.51 -3.76 7.93
N VAL A 29 14.29 -3.76 6.63
CA VAL A 29 13.33 -2.88 5.95
C VAL A 29 12.03 -3.66 5.74
N VAL A 30 10.89 -3.05 6.02
CA VAL A 30 9.58 -3.61 5.68
C VAL A 30 8.86 -2.64 4.75
N MET A 31 8.48 -3.13 3.58
CA MET A 31 7.73 -2.35 2.59
C MET A 31 6.24 -2.64 2.69
N LEU A 32 5.47 -1.57 2.71
CA LEU A 32 4.02 -1.55 2.86
C LEU A 32 3.41 -0.97 1.58
N HIS A 33 2.81 -1.83 0.77
CA HIS A 33 2.23 -1.44 -0.52
C HIS A 33 0.97 -0.59 -0.37
N GLY A 34 0.58 0.07 -1.45
CA GLY A 34 -0.62 0.87 -1.55
C GLY A 34 -1.89 0.03 -1.80
N GLY A 35 -2.94 0.67 -2.14
CA GLY A 35 -4.30 0.19 -2.33
C GLY A 35 -5.26 1.11 -1.57
N PRO A 36 -6.14 0.58 -0.69
CA PRO A 36 -6.30 -0.82 -0.27
C PRO A 36 -6.79 -1.73 -1.41
N GLY A 37 -6.50 -3.03 -1.33
CA GLY A 37 -7.03 -4.03 -2.27
C GLY A 37 -6.08 -4.46 -3.38
N LEU A 38 -4.96 -3.78 -3.58
CA LEU A 38 -3.92 -4.20 -4.54
C LEU A 38 -2.98 -5.25 -3.92
N PRO A 39 -2.46 -6.22 -4.69
CA PRO A 39 -1.36 -7.07 -4.24
C PRO A 39 -0.07 -6.25 -4.09
N ASP A 40 0.96 -6.84 -3.47
CA ASP A 40 2.28 -6.21 -3.40
C ASP A 40 2.89 -6.03 -4.79
N TYR A 41 3.30 -4.80 -5.07
CA TYR A 41 3.95 -4.37 -6.32
C TYR A 41 5.31 -3.71 -6.09
N LEU A 42 5.83 -3.72 -4.86
CA LEU A 42 7.06 -3.01 -4.52
C LEU A 42 8.35 -3.82 -4.78
N GLY A 43 8.27 -4.87 -5.61
CA GLY A 43 9.40 -5.74 -5.92
C GLY A 43 10.63 -5.02 -6.43
N ASP A 44 10.45 -4.15 -7.41
CA ASP A 44 11.55 -3.39 -8.03
C ASP A 44 12.15 -2.38 -7.04
N VAL A 45 11.30 -1.73 -6.24
CA VAL A 45 11.77 -0.82 -5.18
C VAL A 45 12.54 -1.59 -4.10
N ALA A 46 12.09 -2.80 -3.76
CA ALA A 46 12.81 -3.65 -2.81
C ALA A 46 14.20 -4.05 -3.34
N ALA A 47 14.31 -4.34 -4.63
CA ALA A 47 15.60 -4.67 -5.25
C ALA A 47 16.61 -3.51 -5.17
N MET A 48 16.15 -2.25 -5.18
CA MET A 48 17.01 -1.05 -5.08
C MET A 48 17.68 -0.88 -3.72
N VAL A 49 17.18 -1.52 -2.68
CA VAL A 49 17.70 -1.36 -1.31
C VAL A 49 18.16 -2.66 -0.66
N ALA A 50 18.00 -3.80 -1.34
CA ALA A 50 18.26 -5.13 -0.79
C ALA A 50 19.77 -5.42 -0.54
N ASP A 51 20.67 -4.67 -1.13
CA ASP A 51 22.12 -4.70 -0.85
C ASP A 51 22.48 -3.96 0.45
N LEU A 52 21.67 -2.99 0.85
CA LEU A 52 21.87 -2.22 2.07
C LEU A 52 21.34 -2.95 3.32
N ALA A 53 20.16 -3.55 3.21
CA ALA A 53 19.48 -4.22 4.31
C ALA A 53 18.54 -5.32 3.78
N PRO A 54 18.18 -6.34 4.59
CA PRO A 54 17.13 -7.28 4.22
C PRO A 54 15.80 -6.54 4.09
N VAL A 55 15.07 -6.82 3.00
CA VAL A 55 13.80 -6.19 2.70
C VAL A 55 12.70 -7.23 2.75
N TYR A 56 11.73 -7.02 3.64
CA TYR A 56 10.52 -7.82 3.74
C TYR A 56 9.35 -7.09 3.06
N ARG A 57 8.54 -7.85 2.34
CA ARG A 57 7.30 -7.44 1.69
C ARG A 57 6.23 -8.48 1.95
N TYR A 58 4.99 -8.11 1.91
CA TYR A 58 3.88 -9.05 2.03
C TYR A 58 2.64 -8.54 1.31
N ASP A 59 1.82 -9.47 0.84
CA ASP A 59 0.48 -9.16 0.40
C ASP A 59 -0.37 -8.85 1.64
N GLN A 60 -0.89 -7.62 1.74
CA GLN A 60 -1.77 -7.26 2.85
C GLN A 60 -3.03 -8.14 2.84
N ARG A 61 -3.67 -8.27 3.99
CA ARG A 61 -4.89 -9.06 4.17
C ARG A 61 -5.91 -8.78 3.07
N GLY A 62 -6.44 -9.83 2.43
CA GLY A 62 -7.43 -9.74 1.37
C GLY A 62 -6.87 -9.34 0.01
N THR A 63 -5.55 -9.32 -0.17
CA THR A 63 -4.90 -8.98 -1.44
C THR A 63 -3.98 -10.11 -1.92
N GLY A 64 -3.70 -10.14 -3.21
CA GLY A 64 -2.76 -11.06 -3.81
C GLY A 64 -2.97 -12.52 -3.40
N ARG A 65 -1.98 -13.09 -2.72
CA ARG A 65 -2.01 -14.47 -2.19
C ARG A 65 -2.34 -14.55 -0.69
N SER A 66 -2.78 -13.43 -0.08
CA SER A 66 -3.25 -13.36 1.29
C SER A 66 -4.78 -13.33 1.29
N PRO A 67 -5.47 -14.48 1.40
CA PRO A 67 -6.92 -14.54 1.23
C PRO A 67 -7.65 -13.73 2.27
N TRP A 68 -8.81 -13.21 1.89
CA TRP A 68 -9.70 -12.51 2.81
C TRP A 68 -10.18 -13.45 3.93
N ARG A 69 -9.93 -13.03 5.16
CA ARG A 69 -10.51 -13.65 6.36
C ARG A 69 -10.68 -12.62 7.47
N GLY A 70 -11.81 -12.71 8.17
CA GLY A 70 -12.09 -11.93 9.37
C GLY A 70 -12.23 -10.43 9.10
N ARG A 71 -11.77 -9.61 10.04
CA ARG A 71 -11.89 -8.16 9.97
C ARG A 71 -10.92 -7.56 8.98
N HIS A 72 -11.41 -6.61 8.20
CA HIS A 72 -10.62 -5.79 7.28
C HIS A 72 -10.69 -4.32 7.74
N SER A 73 -9.79 -3.95 8.62
CA SER A 73 -9.68 -2.59 9.16
C SER A 73 -8.22 -2.19 9.28
N LEU A 74 -7.94 -0.89 9.29
CA LEU A 74 -6.58 -0.39 9.48
C LEU A 74 -5.97 -0.87 10.81
N ALA A 75 -6.79 -0.98 11.87
CA ALA A 75 -6.33 -1.52 13.15
C ALA A 75 -5.88 -2.98 13.00
N ARG A 76 -6.64 -3.83 12.28
CA ARG A 76 -6.24 -5.22 12.04
C ARG A 76 -4.96 -5.32 11.19
N HIS A 77 -4.77 -4.42 10.20
CA HIS A 77 -3.51 -4.38 9.43
C HIS A 77 -2.31 -3.98 10.30
N VAL A 78 -2.51 -3.13 11.31
CA VAL A 78 -1.48 -2.80 12.31
C VAL A 78 -1.10 -4.04 13.12
N ASP A 79 -2.10 -4.81 13.58
CA ASP A 79 -1.85 -6.07 14.30
C ASP A 79 -1.16 -7.09 13.39
N ASP A 80 -1.59 -7.23 12.12
CA ASP A 80 -0.93 -8.10 11.14
C ASP A 80 0.55 -7.76 10.98
N LEU A 81 0.90 -6.49 10.89
CA LEU A 81 2.30 -6.06 10.79
C LEU A 81 3.09 -6.41 12.05
N ALA A 82 2.49 -6.27 13.24
CA ALA A 82 3.13 -6.67 14.48
C ALA A 82 3.41 -8.18 14.51
N GLU A 83 2.42 -9.00 14.17
CA GLU A 83 2.53 -10.45 14.12
C GLU A 83 3.56 -10.92 13.07
N LEU A 84 3.61 -10.25 11.90
CA LEU A 84 4.63 -10.52 10.89
C LEU A 84 6.04 -10.21 11.38
N LEU A 85 6.25 -9.07 12.04
CA LEU A 85 7.55 -8.73 12.63
C LEU A 85 7.99 -9.76 13.65
N ASP A 86 7.05 -10.29 14.45
CA ASP A 86 7.33 -11.35 15.42
C ASP A 86 7.72 -12.67 14.71
N ALA A 87 6.97 -13.05 13.68
CA ALA A 87 7.25 -14.25 12.88
C ALA A 87 8.60 -14.19 12.13
N TRP A 88 9.07 -12.98 11.78
CA TRP A 88 10.35 -12.76 11.12
C TRP A 88 11.51 -12.52 12.10
N ASP A 89 11.26 -12.58 13.41
CA ASP A 89 12.24 -12.24 14.47
C ASP A 89 12.85 -10.84 14.26
N VAL A 90 12.03 -9.88 13.83
CA VAL A 90 12.40 -8.49 13.62
C VAL A 90 11.90 -7.65 14.78
N SER A 91 12.74 -7.35 15.74
CA SER A 91 12.38 -6.54 16.92
C SER A 91 12.07 -5.08 16.53
N LYS A 92 12.81 -4.53 15.57
CA LYS A 92 12.68 -3.14 15.12
C LYS A 92 12.97 -3.03 13.63
N ALA A 93 12.11 -2.33 12.88
CA ALA A 93 12.20 -2.20 11.42
C ALA A 93 12.25 -0.75 10.95
N VAL A 94 12.84 -0.55 9.77
CA VAL A 94 12.62 0.63 8.95
C VAL A 94 11.38 0.36 8.09
N LEU A 95 10.36 1.20 8.17
CA LEU A 95 9.15 1.06 7.36
C LEU A 95 9.21 1.95 6.12
N ILE A 96 8.95 1.37 4.95
CA ILE A 96 8.78 2.11 3.70
C ILE A 96 7.34 1.93 3.26
N GLY A 97 6.52 2.96 3.42
CA GLY A 97 5.11 2.94 3.01
C GLY A 97 4.90 3.67 1.69
N HIS A 98 4.09 3.10 0.80
CA HIS A 98 3.64 3.77 -0.42
C HIS A 98 2.12 3.93 -0.40
N SER A 99 1.61 5.13 -0.73
CA SER A 99 0.18 5.41 -0.81
C SER A 99 -0.55 4.97 0.48
N TYR A 100 -1.53 4.05 0.42
CA TYR A 100 -2.19 3.50 1.61
C TYR A 100 -1.21 2.91 2.64
N GLY A 101 -0.09 2.34 2.21
CA GLY A 101 0.96 1.83 3.10
C GLY A 101 1.57 2.91 3.99
N THR A 102 1.49 4.20 3.61
CA THR A 102 1.93 5.31 4.47
C THR A 102 1.02 5.49 5.68
N ASN A 103 -0.30 5.28 5.51
CA ASN A 103 -1.26 5.32 6.61
C ASN A 103 -1.02 4.16 7.58
N LEU A 104 -0.74 2.96 7.04
CA LEU A 104 -0.40 1.80 7.85
C LEU A 104 0.90 2.03 8.64
N ALA A 105 1.97 2.49 7.97
CA ALA A 105 3.24 2.81 8.62
C ALA A 105 3.07 3.84 9.74
N THR A 106 2.36 4.93 9.45
CA THR A 106 2.10 6.00 10.43
C THR A 106 1.29 5.46 11.62
N ARG A 107 0.25 4.67 11.36
CA ARG A 107 -0.60 4.12 12.42
C ARG A 107 0.16 3.11 13.28
N PHE A 108 1.00 2.30 12.67
CA PHE A 108 1.87 1.36 13.38
C PHE A 108 2.89 2.10 14.27
N CYS A 109 3.49 3.18 13.77
CA CYS A 109 4.43 4.00 14.55
C CYS A 109 3.75 4.69 15.75
N LEU A 110 2.47 5.06 15.63
CA LEU A 110 1.69 5.66 16.71
C LEU A 110 1.12 4.62 17.69
N ALA A 111 1.18 3.34 17.37
CA ALA A 111 0.82 2.29 18.32
C ALA A 111 1.83 2.26 19.49
N PRO A 112 1.43 1.83 20.69
CA PRO A 112 2.31 1.81 21.85
C PRO A 112 3.36 0.70 21.73
N SER A 113 4.30 0.87 20.80
CA SER A 113 5.42 -0.06 20.58
C SER A 113 6.66 0.69 20.11
N ASP A 114 7.84 0.24 20.49
CA ASP A 114 9.14 0.76 20.02
C ASP A 114 9.69 -0.11 18.86
N ARG A 115 8.81 -0.46 17.89
CA ARG A 115 9.12 -1.38 16.78
C ARG A 115 9.58 -0.66 15.50
N VAL A 116 9.57 0.68 15.47
CA VAL A 116 9.92 1.49 14.30
C VAL A 116 11.24 2.22 14.53
N ALA A 117 12.24 1.91 13.70
CA ALA A 117 13.53 2.59 13.72
C ALA A 117 13.51 3.89 12.92
N ALA A 118 12.86 3.88 11.77
CA ALA A 118 12.65 5.02 10.88
C ALA A 118 11.48 4.74 9.93
N MET A 119 10.98 5.79 9.27
CA MET A 119 9.95 5.66 8.23
C MET A 119 10.34 6.47 7.00
N LEU A 120 10.06 5.90 5.82
CA LEU A 120 10.01 6.60 4.54
C LEU A 120 8.57 6.52 4.02
N LEU A 121 7.95 7.67 3.80
CA LEU A 121 6.56 7.78 3.37
C LEU A 121 6.52 8.34 1.95
N MET A 122 6.09 7.51 1.00
CA MET A 122 5.99 7.85 -0.41
C MET A 122 4.53 8.04 -0.80
N CYS A 123 4.19 9.19 -1.40
CA CYS A 123 2.82 9.53 -1.82
C CYS A 123 1.80 9.44 -0.68
N GLY A 124 2.10 10.04 0.45
CA GLY A 124 1.28 10.12 1.67
C GLY A 124 2.10 10.65 2.86
N PRO A 125 1.60 10.60 4.10
CA PRO A 125 0.31 10.02 4.52
C PRO A 125 -0.91 10.90 4.19
N PHE A 126 -2.06 10.29 4.06
CA PHE A 126 -3.32 10.97 3.80
C PHE A 126 -3.95 11.42 5.14
N VAL A 127 -3.60 12.62 5.59
CA VAL A 127 -4.06 13.20 6.85
C VAL A 127 -4.88 14.48 6.61
N GLY A 128 -5.86 14.75 7.50
CA GLY A 128 -6.73 15.91 7.36
C GLY A 128 -7.65 15.83 6.13
N ASP A 129 -8.04 16.98 5.59
CA ASP A 129 -8.87 17.09 4.39
C ASP A 129 -8.00 17.12 3.11
N TRP A 130 -7.26 16.04 2.86
CA TRP A 130 -6.44 15.91 1.65
C TRP A 130 -7.30 15.76 0.37
N ARG A 131 -8.54 15.24 0.50
CA ARG A 131 -9.43 14.99 -0.65
C ARG A 131 -9.88 16.26 -1.33
N SER A 132 -10.11 17.34 -0.58
CA SER A 132 -10.51 18.63 -1.18
C SER A 132 -9.39 19.21 -2.05
N GLY A 133 -8.15 19.16 -1.59
CA GLY A 133 -6.98 19.59 -2.36
C GLY A 133 -6.72 18.73 -3.59
N ASP A 134 -6.78 17.42 -3.43
CA ASP A 134 -6.63 16.44 -4.51
C ASP A 134 -7.70 16.66 -5.60
N ARG A 135 -8.96 16.77 -5.21
CA ARG A 135 -10.06 17.04 -6.15
C ARG A 135 -9.88 18.36 -6.89
N ALA A 136 -9.53 19.43 -6.19
CA ALA A 136 -9.32 20.74 -6.80
C ALA A 136 -8.17 20.71 -7.82
N GLU A 137 -7.07 19.99 -7.54
CA GLU A 137 -5.96 19.85 -8.47
C GLU A 137 -6.32 18.96 -9.66
N ARG A 138 -7.04 17.86 -9.45
CA ARG A 138 -7.58 17.02 -10.53
C ARG A 138 -8.48 17.85 -11.46
N ASP A 139 -9.44 18.57 -10.90
CA ASP A 139 -10.36 19.40 -11.65
C ASP A 139 -9.63 20.48 -12.45
N ARG A 140 -8.55 21.05 -11.91
CA ARG A 140 -7.71 22.03 -12.62
C ARG A 140 -7.01 21.44 -13.85
N ARG A 141 -6.66 20.16 -13.82
CA ARG A 141 -5.97 19.44 -14.92
C ARG A 141 -6.93 18.89 -15.95
N MET A 142 -8.20 18.81 -15.64
CA MET A 142 -9.25 18.27 -16.53
C MET A 142 -9.95 19.36 -17.30
N SER A 143 -10.34 19.07 -18.55
CA SER A 143 -11.32 19.87 -19.28
C SER A 143 -12.71 19.77 -18.66
N ALA A 144 -13.58 20.74 -18.91
CA ALA A 144 -14.96 20.70 -18.42
C ALA A 144 -15.72 19.43 -18.90
N ALA A 145 -15.48 18.99 -20.14
CA ALA A 145 -16.09 17.78 -20.68
C ALA A 145 -15.61 16.50 -19.94
N GLN A 146 -14.33 16.42 -19.60
CA GLN A 146 -13.78 15.30 -18.83
C GLN A 146 -14.34 15.27 -17.41
N GLN A 147 -14.44 16.43 -16.74
CA GLN A 147 -15.03 16.53 -15.41
C GLN A 147 -16.51 16.12 -15.40
N GLU A 148 -17.27 16.54 -16.40
CA GLU A 148 -18.69 16.16 -16.56
C GLU A 148 -18.82 14.65 -16.81
N ARG A 149 -17.97 14.11 -17.69
CA ARG A 149 -17.99 12.68 -18.01
C ARG A 149 -17.59 11.82 -16.80
N LEU A 150 -16.55 12.21 -16.05
CA LEU A 150 -16.15 11.51 -14.84
C LEU A 150 -17.30 11.47 -13.83
N ARG A 151 -17.96 12.62 -13.56
CA ARG A 151 -19.11 12.67 -12.65
C ARG A 151 -20.26 11.78 -13.11
N ALA A 152 -20.57 11.80 -14.40
CA ALA A 152 -21.63 10.95 -14.95
C ALA A 152 -21.30 9.45 -14.77
N LEU A 153 -20.04 9.04 -14.91
CA LEU A 153 -19.62 7.66 -14.67
C LEU A 153 -19.63 7.30 -13.18
N GLU A 154 -19.22 8.21 -12.29
CA GLU A 154 -19.26 8.00 -10.82
C GLU A 154 -20.70 7.80 -10.31
N GLU A 155 -21.70 8.43 -10.92
CA GLU A 155 -23.12 8.34 -10.55
C GLU A 155 -23.83 7.08 -11.06
N LEU A 156 -23.22 6.32 -11.98
CA LEU A 156 -23.83 5.07 -12.47
C LEU A 156 -23.80 3.99 -11.38
N PRO A 157 -24.96 3.40 -11.00
CA PRO A 157 -25.03 2.34 -10.02
C PRO A 157 -24.35 1.04 -10.49
N ASP A 158 -24.48 0.76 -11.79
CA ASP A 158 -23.86 -0.38 -12.46
C ASP A 158 -23.14 0.11 -13.70
N ARG A 159 -21.86 -0.23 -13.85
CA ARG A 159 -21.04 0.12 -15.01
C ARG A 159 -20.71 -1.12 -15.83
N THR A 160 -20.65 -0.97 -17.14
CA THR A 160 -20.03 -1.97 -18.01
C THR A 160 -18.51 -1.96 -17.83
N GLU A 161 -17.83 -3.01 -18.30
CA GLU A 161 -16.35 -3.08 -18.25
C GLU A 161 -15.71 -1.89 -18.97
N GLU A 162 -16.26 -1.48 -20.12
CA GLU A 162 -15.78 -0.32 -20.89
C GLU A 162 -15.95 0.98 -20.10
N GLN A 163 -17.10 1.15 -19.42
CA GLN A 163 -17.34 2.32 -18.57
C GLN A 163 -16.44 2.34 -17.32
N GLU A 164 -16.12 1.18 -16.76
CA GLU A 164 -15.18 1.09 -15.65
C GLU A 164 -13.75 1.44 -16.07
N VAL A 165 -13.31 0.96 -17.25
CA VAL A 165 -12.02 1.34 -17.83
C VAL A 165 -11.98 2.85 -18.10
N GLU A 166 -13.04 3.43 -18.68
CA GLU A 166 -13.13 4.87 -18.94
C GLU A 166 -13.08 5.67 -17.64
N LEU A 167 -13.81 5.25 -16.59
CA LEU A 167 -13.80 5.87 -15.27
C LEU A 167 -12.39 5.89 -14.69
N LEU A 168 -11.71 4.75 -14.68
CA LEU A 168 -10.36 4.63 -14.13
C LEU A 168 -9.36 5.48 -14.94
N THR A 169 -9.48 5.49 -16.26
CA THR A 169 -8.63 6.34 -17.12
C THR A 169 -8.82 7.81 -16.79
N LEU A 170 -10.07 8.29 -16.69
CA LEU A 170 -10.37 9.68 -16.33
C LEU A 170 -9.96 10.03 -14.90
N ALA A 171 -10.05 9.08 -13.97
CA ALA A 171 -9.68 9.32 -12.57
C ALA A 171 -8.17 9.43 -12.37
N TRP A 172 -7.37 8.72 -13.16
CA TRP A 172 -5.94 8.57 -12.92
C TRP A 172 -5.00 9.28 -13.91
N PHE A 173 -5.48 9.69 -15.11
CA PHE A 173 -4.58 10.35 -16.07
C PHE A 173 -3.96 11.65 -15.52
N THR A 174 -4.63 12.30 -14.59
CA THR A 174 -4.12 13.53 -13.95
C THR A 174 -3.00 13.28 -12.94
N ASP A 175 -2.76 12.02 -12.54
CA ASP A 175 -1.67 11.65 -11.64
C ASP A 175 -0.30 11.66 -12.35
N HIS A 176 -0.31 11.66 -13.68
CA HIS A 176 0.89 11.78 -14.49
C HIS A 176 1.29 13.25 -14.69
N ALA A 177 2.60 13.52 -14.59
CA ALA A 177 3.13 14.86 -14.89
C ALA A 177 2.96 15.23 -16.38
N ASP A 178 3.04 14.23 -17.24
CA ASP A 178 2.80 14.32 -18.68
C ASP A 178 1.42 13.70 -18.98
N PRO A 179 0.45 14.49 -19.46
CA PRO A 179 -0.89 14.00 -19.79
C PRO A 179 -0.93 12.92 -20.88
N GLU A 180 0.13 12.80 -21.70
CA GLU A 180 0.20 11.77 -22.76
C GLU A 180 0.60 10.39 -22.21
N LEU A 181 1.01 10.30 -20.92
CA LEU A 181 1.39 9.08 -20.23
C LEU A 181 0.26 8.50 -19.36
N GLY A 182 -0.83 9.22 -19.20
CA GLY A 182 -1.97 8.85 -18.36
C GLY A 182 -3.15 8.23 -19.11
#